data_a8a371588b678131617d4e42c9b87c74
#
_entry.id   a8a371588b678131617d4e42c9b87c74
#
_cell.length_a   1.000
_cell.length_b   1.000
_cell.length_c   1.000
_cell.angle_alpha   90.00
_cell.angle_beta   90.00
_cell.angle_gamma   90.00
#
_symmetry.space_group_name_H-M   'P 1'
#
loop_
_entity.id
_entity.type
_entity.pdbx_description
1 polymer ?
#
loop_
_entity_poly.entity_id
_entity_poly.type
_entity_poly.pdbx_seq_one_letter_code
_entity_poly.pdbx_strand_id
1 'polypeptide(L)'
;ALRAIWSDVTRRIAALRDNPACAEMEHQLRLDRTNPGITPRITFDLPRSFAQEKTKETESPAPKPPGSTSLPSVTSCNNRPSIAILREQGVNGEVEMAAAFDRAGFRAIDVHMTDILSGRVSLQDFRGLAACGGFSYGDVLGAGEGWAKSILFNERARAEFAAFFQREDTFALGVCNGCQMMSNLHSIIPGSGHWPRFVQNQSERYEGRFVSVKIEPSPSVLFAGMAGSVIPIAVAHGEGFTEFASREHAKRCSDSGLVCARFIDNHQALASRRSLREGRQESGPMYTEHYPLNPNGSPFGITALTTTSGRVTIMMPHPERVFRSACMSWSPADWGEDSPWMKLFQNARDFAG
;
A
#
# COMPACT_ATOMS: atom_id res chain seq x y z
N ALA A 1 18.99 27.92 -17.83
CA ALA A 1 18.13 29.04 -18.30
C ALA A 1 16.82 28.48 -18.93
N LEU A 2 16.87 27.74 -20.07
CA LEU A 2 15.63 27.28 -20.79
C LEU A 2 14.69 26.46 -19.94
N ARG A 3 15.20 25.49 -19.13
CA ARG A 3 14.39 24.67 -18.23
C ARG A 3 13.63 25.50 -17.20
N ALA A 4 14.26 26.59 -16.68
CA ALA A 4 13.60 27.48 -15.73
C ALA A 4 12.44 28.25 -16.38
N ILE A 5 12.66 28.78 -17.57
CA ILE A 5 11.62 29.49 -18.33
C ILE A 5 10.44 28.56 -18.65
N TRP A 6 10.74 27.38 -19.16
CA TRP A 6 9.70 26.39 -19.49
C TRP A 6 8.91 25.93 -18.25
N SER A 7 9.60 25.65 -17.13
CA SER A 7 8.96 25.21 -15.89
C SER A 7 8.14 26.32 -15.22
N ASP A 8 8.53 27.62 -15.39
CA ASP A 8 7.83 28.76 -14.81
C ASP A 8 6.41 28.94 -15.36
N VAL A 9 6.18 28.60 -16.63
CA VAL A 9 4.83 28.63 -17.22
C VAL A 9 3.88 27.68 -16.46
N THR A 10 4.31 26.45 -16.25
CA THR A 10 3.52 25.46 -15.49
C THR A 10 3.33 25.91 -14.04
N ARG A 11 4.37 26.45 -13.39
CA ARG A 11 4.30 26.99 -12.03
C ARG A 11 3.24 28.07 -11.90
N ARG A 12 3.22 29.06 -12.82
CA ARG A 12 2.23 30.15 -12.79
C ARG A 12 0.81 29.64 -12.97
N ILE A 13 0.58 28.70 -13.89
CA ILE A 13 -0.74 28.09 -14.09
C ILE A 13 -1.16 27.31 -12.84
N ALA A 14 -0.28 26.50 -12.28
CA ALA A 14 -0.57 25.73 -11.08
C ALA A 14 -0.85 26.64 -9.87
N ALA A 15 -0.08 27.73 -9.69
CA ALA A 15 -0.28 28.70 -8.60
C ALA A 15 -1.62 29.45 -8.67
N LEU A 16 -2.25 29.54 -9.86
CA LEU A 16 -3.57 30.16 -10.03
C LEU A 16 -4.73 29.16 -9.78
N ARG A 17 -4.46 27.86 -9.90
CA ARG A 17 -5.48 26.81 -9.82
C ARG A 17 -5.41 26.02 -8.51
N ASP A 18 -4.21 25.73 -8.04
CA ASP A 18 -3.89 24.84 -6.93
C ASP A 18 -3.17 25.65 -5.82
N ASN A 19 -2.66 24.96 -4.78
CA ASN A 19 -1.89 25.60 -3.72
C ASN A 19 -0.59 26.25 -4.29
N PRO A 20 -0.43 27.59 -4.17
CA PRO A 20 0.73 28.29 -4.74
C PRO A 20 2.08 27.86 -4.15
N ALA A 21 2.11 27.51 -2.84
CA ALA A 21 3.34 27.06 -2.19
C ALA A 21 3.78 25.69 -2.74
N CYS A 22 2.85 24.79 -3.01
CA CYS A 22 3.14 23.51 -3.66
C CYS A 22 3.64 23.71 -5.10
N ALA A 23 3.05 24.63 -5.86
CA ALA A 23 3.51 24.97 -7.21
C ALA A 23 4.95 25.49 -7.22
N GLU A 24 5.32 26.32 -6.25
CA GLU A 24 6.69 26.82 -6.09
C GLU A 24 7.66 25.71 -5.71
N MET A 25 7.33 24.87 -4.71
CA MET A 25 8.18 23.73 -4.31
C MET A 25 8.45 22.77 -5.47
N GLU A 26 7.43 22.45 -6.28
CA GLU A 26 7.59 21.61 -7.46
C GLU A 26 8.49 22.25 -8.52
N HIS A 27 8.37 23.58 -8.72
CA HIS A 27 9.23 24.33 -9.62
C HIS A 27 10.69 24.26 -9.17
N GLN A 28 10.97 24.50 -7.89
CA GLN A 28 12.32 24.43 -7.32
C GLN A 28 12.93 23.04 -7.47
N LEU A 29 12.16 21.98 -7.18
CA LEU A 29 12.63 20.60 -7.37
C LEU A 29 13.00 20.32 -8.84
N ARG A 30 12.23 20.84 -9.80
CA ARG A 30 12.54 20.70 -11.24
C ARG A 30 13.83 21.41 -11.64
N LEU A 31 14.23 22.45 -10.91
CA LEU A 31 15.45 23.20 -11.15
C LEU A 31 16.67 22.62 -10.44
N ASP A 32 16.46 21.79 -9.43
CA ASP A 32 17.55 21.14 -8.71
C ASP A 32 18.30 20.14 -9.61
N ARG A 33 19.53 20.54 -10.00
CA ARG A 33 20.41 19.70 -10.82
C ARG A 33 21.13 18.62 -10.03
N THR A 34 21.11 18.70 -8.71
CA THR A 34 21.74 17.74 -7.82
C THR A 34 20.80 16.60 -7.41
N ASN A 35 19.51 16.75 -7.73
CA ASN A 35 18.51 15.72 -7.42
C ASN A 35 18.85 14.40 -8.10
N PRO A 36 19.14 13.34 -7.33
CA PRO A 36 19.55 12.03 -7.87
C PRO A 36 18.42 11.26 -8.54
N GLY A 37 17.17 11.75 -8.43
CA GLY A 37 15.99 11.00 -8.86
C GLY A 37 15.68 9.82 -7.93
N ILE A 38 14.77 8.96 -8.40
CA ILE A 38 14.37 7.76 -7.66
C ILE A 38 15.57 6.82 -7.46
N THR A 39 15.89 6.52 -6.22
CA THR A 39 17.04 5.71 -5.83
C THR A 39 16.58 4.63 -4.85
N PRO A 40 16.10 3.47 -5.33
CA PRO A 40 15.60 2.42 -4.46
C PRO A 40 16.71 1.72 -3.68
N ARG A 41 16.33 1.22 -2.51
CA ARG A 41 17.14 0.37 -1.64
C ARG A 41 16.25 -0.77 -1.14
N ILE A 42 16.67 -2.01 -1.35
CA ILE A 42 15.94 -3.19 -0.90
C ILE A 42 16.78 -3.88 0.17
N THR A 43 16.15 -4.27 1.28
CA THR A 43 16.78 -4.92 2.44
C THR A 43 16.44 -6.41 2.56
N PHE A 44 15.71 -6.95 1.60
CA PHE A 44 15.31 -8.35 1.53
C PHE A 44 15.55 -8.90 0.12
N ASP A 45 15.53 -10.21 -0.02
CA ASP A 45 15.62 -10.85 -1.33
C ASP A 45 14.35 -10.59 -2.13
N LEU A 46 14.54 -10.18 -3.39
CA LEU A 46 13.39 -9.95 -4.28
C LEU A 46 12.60 -11.25 -4.47
N PRO A 47 11.27 -11.17 -4.50
CA PRO A 47 10.42 -12.32 -4.72
C PRO A 47 10.81 -13.04 -6.01
N ARG A 48 11.02 -14.35 -5.93
CA ARG A 48 11.24 -15.18 -7.13
C ARG A 48 9.88 -15.39 -7.81
N SER A 49 9.82 -15.20 -9.12
CA SER A 49 8.60 -15.49 -9.88
C SER A 49 8.20 -16.96 -9.73
N PHE A 50 6.94 -17.22 -9.38
CA PHE A 50 6.38 -18.58 -9.34
C PHE A 50 6.55 -19.35 -10.67
N ALA A 51 6.72 -18.63 -11.80
CA ALA A 51 7.05 -19.24 -13.10
C ALA A 51 8.45 -19.89 -13.12
N GLN A 52 9.42 -19.38 -12.32
CA GLN A 52 10.76 -19.96 -12.23
C GLN A 52 10.84 -21.22 -11.36
N GLU A 53 9.94 -21.39 -10.40
CA GLU A 53 9.86 -22.61 -9.59
C GLU A 53 9.28 -23.78 -10.40
N LYS A 54 8.26 -23.54 -11.22
CA LYS A 54 7.71 -24.58 -12.12
C LYS A 54 8.71 -25.09 -13.16
N THR A 55 9.63 -24.26 -13.61
CA THR A 55 10.67 -24.66 -14.58
C THR A 55 11.78 -25.51 -13.93
N LYS A 56 12.04 -25.36 -12.61
CA LYS A 56 13.02 -26.19 -11.91
C LYS A 56 12.46 -27.57 -11.54
N GLU A 57 11.15 -27.72 -11.33
CA GLU A 57 10.50 -29.01 -11.09
C GLU A 57 10.34 -29.85 -12.38
N THR A 58 10.45 -29.24 -13.57
CA THR A 58 10.35 -29.92 -14.86
C THR A 58 11.70 -30.33 -15.50
N GLU A 59 12.83 -29.99 -14.90
CA GLU A 59 14.13 -30.50 -15.31
C GLU A 59 14.51 -31.75 -14.50
N SER A 60 14.14 -32.91 -15.07
CA SER A 60 14.61 -34.29 -14.79
C SER A 60 13.54 -35.26 -14.30
N PRO A 61 13.64 -36.55 -14.51
CA PRO A 61 14.75 -37.37 -15.00
C PRO A 61 14.42 -38.21 -16.26
N ALA A 62 15.43 -38.92 -16.76
CA ALA A 62 15.41 -39.84 -17.89
C ALA A 62 14.20 -40.78 -17.97
N PRO A 63 13.81 -41.26 -19.19
CA PRO A 63 12.60 -42.01 -19.43
C PRO A 63 12.60 -43.36 -18.67
N LYS A 64 11.57 -43.60 -17.86
CA LYS A 64 11.26 -44.90 -17.27
C LYS A 64 10.53 -45.78 -18.28
N PRO A 65 10.72 -47.12 -18.23
CA PRO A 65 10.15 -48.04 -19.19
C PRO A 65 8.61 -48.12 -19.08
N PRO A 66 7.92 -48.52 -20.16
CA PRO A 66 6.45 -48.54 -20.24
C PRO A 66 5.86 -49.64 -19.35
N GLY A 67 5.01 -49.24 -18.41
CA GLY A 67 4.23 -50.24 -17.63
C GLY A 67 3.83 -49.85 -16.21
N SER A 68 3.59 -48.60 -15.87
CA SER A 68 2.87 -48.30 -14.63
C SER A 68 1.97 -47.07 -14.82
N THR A 69 0.69 -47.31 -15.00
CA THR A 69 -0.39 -46.32 -14.91
C THR A 69 -0.59 -45.91 -13.47
N SER A 70 0.22 -44.95 -12.99
CA SER A 70 -0.19 -44.11 -11.88
C SER A 70 -0.37 -42.70 -12.44
N LEU A 71 -1.63 -42.29 -12.55
CA LEU A 71 -1.99 -40.92 -12.80
C LEU A 71 -1.23 -40.01 -11.80
N PRO A 72 -0.57 -38.92 -12.23
CA PRO A 72 0.00 -38.00 -11.27
C PRO A 72 -1.13 -37.52 -10.38
N SER A 73 -0.99 -37.73 -9.10
CA SER A 73 -1.84 -37.13 -8.06
C SER A 73 -1.91 -35.64 -8.34
N VAL A 74 -3.09 -35.13 -8.65
CA VAL A 74 -3.37 -33.69 -8.67
C VAL A 74 -3.26 -33.24 -7.23
N THR A 75 -2.02 -32.93 -6.81
CA THR A 75 -1.76 -32.44 -5.48
C THR A 75 -2.35 -31.04 -5.37
N SER A 76 -3.56 -31.02 -4.79
CA SER A 76 -4.05 -29.96 -3.94
C SER A 76 -4.12 -28.54 -4.51
N CYS A 77 -5.09 -28.28 -5.39
CA CYS A 77 -5.66 -26.92 -5.54
C CYS A 77 -6.48 -26.48 -4.29
N ASN A 78 -6.53 -27.29 -3.23
CA ASN A 78 -7.47 -27.11 -2.13
C ASN A 78 -6.93 -26.34 -0.91
N ASN A 79 -5.72 -25.76 -0.96
CA ASN A 79 -5.15 -25.09 0.22
C ASN A 79 -4.81 -23.60 -0.01
N ARG A 80 -5.57 -22.92 -0.88
CA ARG A 80 -5.44 -21.47 -1.06
C ARG A 80 -6.37 -20.76 -0.07
N PRO A 81 -5.86 -19.99 0.90
CA PRO A 81 -6.70 -19.21 1.79
C PRO A 81 -7.54 -18.21 1.00
N SER A 82 -8.78 -17.98 1.44
CA SER A 82 -9.68 -17.03 0.80
C SER A 82 -9.42 -15.64 1.32
N ILE A 83 -9.40 -14.65 0.40
CA ILE A 83 -9.40 -13.22 0.72
C ILE A 83 -10.60 -12.54 0.07
N ALA A 84 -11.31 -11.71 0.85
CA ALA A 84 -12.36 -10.84 0.35
C ALA A 84 -11.72 -9.59 -0.28
N ILE A 85 -11.92 -9.41 -1.57
CA ILE A 85 -11.59 -8.17 -2.29
C ILE A 85 -12.81 -7.28 -2.20
N LEU A 86 -12.80 -6.42 -1.18
CA LEU A 86 -13.97 -5.64 -0.80
C LEU A 86 -14.08 -4.37 -1.64
N ARG A 87 -15.26 -4.15 -2.19
CA ARG A 87 -15.58 -2.94 -2.93
C ARG A 87 -16.98 -2.41 -2.63
N GLU A 88 -17.16 -1.14 -2.91
CA GLU A 88 -18.42 -0.43 -2.91
C GLU A 88 -18.59 0.32 -4.23
N GLN A 89 -19.75 0.89 -4.50
CA GLN A 89 -19.99 1.74 -5.65
C GLN A 89 -18.95 2.87 -5.73
N GLY A 90 -18.24 2.97 -6.86
CA GLY A 90 -17.18 3.95 -7.09
C GLY A 90 -15.76 3.45 -6.79
N VAL A 91 -15.60 2.25 -6.24
CA VAL A 91 -14.29 1.58 -6.12
C VAL A 91 -13.79 1.13 -7.49
N ASN A 92 -12.50 1.22 -7.76
CA ASN A 92 -11.90 0.91 -9.06
C ASN A 92 -10.53 0.20 -9.01
N GLY A 93 -10.11 -0.28 -7.86
CA GLY A 93 -8.82 -0.97 -7.66
C GLY A 93 -8.94 -2.46 -7.38
N GLU A 94 -10.13 -3.05 -7.55
CA GLU A 94 -10.42 -4.42 -7.16
C GLU A 94 -9.74 -5.47 -8.05
N VAL A 95 -9.60 -5.18 -9.34
CA VAL A 95 -9.00 -6.12 -10.32
C VAL A 95 -7.51 -6.26 -10.05
N GLU A 96 -6.79 -5.16 -9.88
CA GLU A 96 -5.37 -5.14 -9.56
C GLU A 96 -5.09 -5.78 -8.19
N MET A 97 -5.93 -5.49 -7.21
CA MET A 97 -5.84 -6.07 -5.87
C MET A 97 -6.05 -7.58 -5.91
N ALA A 98 -7.08 -8.05 -6.60
CA ALA A 98 -7.35 -9.47 -6.82
C ALA A 98 -6.18 -10.17 -7.51
N ALA A 99 -5.62 -9.55 -8.56
CA ALA A 99 -4.48 -10.09 -9.30
C ALA A 99 -3.21 -10.21 -8.43
N ALA A 100 -2.94 -9.22 -7.57
CA ALA A 100 -1.80 -9.25 -6.65
C ALA A 100 -1.92 -10.38 -5.61
N PHE A 101 -3.09 -10.54 -5.00
CA PHE A 101 -3.35 -11.61 -4.04
C PHE A 101 -3.44 -12.99 -4.71
N ASP A 102 -4.03 -13.11 -5.90
CA ASP A 102 -4.06 -14.37 -6.65
C ASP A 102 -2.63 -14.83 -6.99
N ARG A 103 -1.76 -13.89 -7.42
CA ARG A 103 -0.35 -14.15 -7.67
C ARG A 103 0.41 -14.58 -6.41
N ALA A 104 0.01 -14.09 -5.24
CA ALA A 104 0.56 -14.52 -3.95
C ALA A 104 0.03 -15.89 -3.48
N GLY A 105 -0.91 -16.50 -4.18
CA GLY A 105 -1.46 -17.81 -3.86
C GLY A 105 -2.74 -17.79 -3.03
N PHE A 106 -3.47 -16.67 -2.99
CA PHE A 106 -4.82 -16.62 -2.41
C PHE A 106 -5.89 -17.02 -3.42
N ARG A 107 -7.05 -17.42 -2.92
CA ARG A 107 -8.30 -17.41 -3.64
C ARG A 107 -8.95 -16.03 -3.44
N ALA A 108 -8.70 -15.11 -4.37
CA ALA A 108 -9.26 -13.76 -4.33
C ALA A 108 -10.74 -13.81 -4.76
N ILE A 109 -11.63 -13.33 -3.91
CA ILE A 109 -13.08 -13.34 -4.13
C ILE A 109 -13.58 -11.91 -4.11
N ASP A 110 -14.18 -11.48 -5.22
CA ASP A 110 -14.85 -10.17 -5.32
C ASP A 110 -16.05 -10.14 -4.37
N VAL A 111 -16.07 -9.18 -3.45
CA VAL A 111 -17.14 -8.99 -2.46
C VAL A 111 -17.62 -7.55 -2.52
N HIS A 112 -18.85 -7.38 -3.01
CA HIS A 112 -19.50 -6.07 -2.96
C HIS A 112 -20.19 -5.87 -1.60
N MET A 113 -20.22 -4.63 -1.10
CA MET A 113 -20.87 -4.33 0.19
C MET A 113 -22.31 -4.83 0.27
N THR A 114 -23.05 -4.81 -0.85
CA THR A 114 -24.44 -5.35 -0.88
C THR A 114 -24.52 -6.83 -0.54
N ASP A 115 -23.44 -7.62 -0.77
CA ASP A 115 -23.42 -9.03 -0.43
C ASP A 115 -23.35 -9.25 1.08
N ILE A 116 -22.58 -8.40 1.76
CA ILE A 116 -22.47 -8.40 3.24
C ILE A 116 -23.77 -7.85 3.85
N LEU A 117 -24.27 -6.70 3.33
CA LEU A 117 -25.50 -6.07 3.83
C LEU A 117 -26.71 -6.99 3.71
N SER A 118 -26.82 -7.78 2.64
CA SER A 118 -27.89 -8.73 2.43
C SER A 118 -27.69 -10.07 3.15
N GLY A 119 -26.48 -10.34 3.65
CA GLY A 119 -26.09 -11.61 4.28
C GLY A 119 -25.84 -12.75 3.29
N ARG A 120 -25.62 -12.45 1.99
CA ARG A 120 -25.20 -13.45 0.99
C ARG A 120 -23.78 -13.93 1.19
N VAL A 121 -22.92 -13.06 1.74
CA VAL A 121 -21.52 -13.36 2.06
C VAL A 121 -21.28 -13.06 3.53
N SER A 122 -20.61 -13.97 4.24
CA SER A 122 -20.09 -13.77 5.58
C SER A 122 -18.58 -13.61 5.56
N LEU A 123 -18.06 -12.69 6.35
CA LEU A 123 -16.60 -12.49 6.51
C LEU A 123 -15.92 -13.62 7.30
N GLN A 124 -16.69 -14.53 7.91
CA GLN A 124 -16.16 -15.70 8.61
C GLN A 124 -15.40 -16.66 7.68
N ASP A 125 -15.76 -16.67 6.39
CA ASP A 125 -15.19 -17.56 5.38
C ASP A 125 -13.82 -17.11 4.86
N PHE A 126 -13.33 -15.94 5.31
CA PHE A 126 -12.12 -15.34 4.81
C PHE A 126 -11.01 -15.26 5.86
N ARG A 127 -9.76 -15.45 5.39
CA ARG A 127 -8.53 -15.22 6.14
C ARG A 127 -8.00 -13.79 5.96
N GLY A 128 -8.34 -13.16 4.85
CA GLY A 128 -7.93 -11.81 4.52
C GLY A 128 -9.09 -10.94 4.06
N LEU A 129 -8.94 -9.63 4.25
CA LEU A 129 -9.82 -8.59 3.75
C LEU A 129 -8.96 -7.50 3.10
N ALA A 130 -9.19 -7.21 1.83
CA ALA A 130 -8.57 -6.08 1.13
C ALA A 130 -9.64 -5.06 0.74
N ALA A 131 -9.66 -3.90 1.40
CA ALA A 131 -10.51 -2.78 1.04
C ALA A 131 -9.79 -1.93 -0.02
N CYS A 132 -10.37 -1.86 -1.22
CA CYS A 132 -9.72 -1.32 -2.41
C CYS A 132 -9.83 0.20 -2.52
N GLY A 133 -8.99 0.78 -3.41
CA GLY A 133 -9.02 2.19 -3.78
C GLY A 133 -10.18 2.56 -4.70
N GLY A 134 -10.45 3.84 -4.81
CA GLY A 134 -11.50 4.41 -5.64
C GLY A 134 -12.09 5.66 -5.02
N PHE A 135 -13.36 5.91 -5.31
CA PHE A 135 -14.14 7.05 -4.84
C PHE A 135 -15.54 6.57 -4.44
N SER A 136 -15.62 5.88 -3.29
CA SER A 136 -16.89 5.32 -2.82
C SER A 136 -17.97 6.39 -2.69
N TYR A 137 -19.10 6.17 -3.31
CA TYR A 137 -20.20 7.13 -3.42
C TYR A 137 -19.80 8.49 -4.02
N GLY A 138 -18.76 8.53 -4.87
CA GLY A 138 -18.21 9.76 -5.42
C GLY A 138 -17.61 10.71 -4.38
N ASP A 139 -17.25 10.21 -3.20
CA ASP A 139 -16.74 10.95 -2.03
C ASP A 139 -17.66 12.09 -1.55
N VAL A 140 -18.95 12.03 -1.88
CA VAL A 140 -19.94 13.08 -1.53
C VAL A 140 -20.04 13.32 -0.02
N LEU A 141 -19.79 12.28 0.78
CA LEU A 141 -19.84 12.34 2.25
C LEU A 141 -18.46 12.53 2.90
N GLY A 142 -17.42 12.76 2.09
CA GLY A 142 -16.02 12.85 2.52
C GLY A 142 -15.27 11.54 2.35
N ALA A 143 -13.96 11.63 2.39
CA ALA A 143 -12.96 10.59 2.12
C ALA A 143 -13.29 9.22 2.76
N GLY A 144 -13.94 8.32 2.04
CA GLY A 144 -14.35 7.00 2.52
C GLY A 144 -15.40 6.98 3.63
N GLU A 145 -15.90 8.13 4.10
CA GLU A 145 -16.86 8.18 5.21
C GLU A 145 -18.20 7.54 4.85
N GLY A 146 -18.70 7.73 3.63
CA GLY A 146 -19.92 7.09 3.18
C GLY A 146 -19.86 5.58 3.30
N TRP A 147 -18.73 5.00 2.87
CA TRP A 147 -18.49 3.57 2.99
C TRP A 147 -18.36 3.11 4.45
N ALA A 148 -17.63 3.82 5.28
CA ALA A 148 -17.55 3.52 6.71
C ALA A 148 -18.92 3.61 7.41
N LYS A 149 -19.72 4.62 7.07
CA LYS A 149 -21.06 4.78 7.63
C LYS A 149 -22.02 3.66 7.21
N SER A 150 -21.93 3.14 5.98
CA SER A 150 -22.73 1.99 5.56
C SER A 150 -22.41 0.73 6.39
N ILE A 151 -21.19 0.61 6.91
CA ILE A 151 -20.80 -0.46 7.83
C ILE A 151 -21.29 -0.16 9.25
N LEU A 152 -20.97 1.04 9.79
CA LEU A 152 -21.20 1.35 11.20
C LEU A 152 -22.67 1.45 11.56
N PHE A 153 -23.53 1.92 10.65
CA PHE A 153 -24.97 2.14 10.87
C PHE A 153 -25.86 0.98 10.38
N ASN A 154 -25.25 -0.10 9.85
CA ASN A 154 -25.95 -1.34 9.57
C ASN A 154 -25.53 -2.40 10.58
N GLU A 155 -26.46 -2.89 11.39
CA GLU A 155 -26.20 -3.83 12.49
C GLU A 155 -25.48 -5.10 12.00
N ARG A 156 -25.91 -5.69 10.88
CA ARG A 156 -25.31 -6.89 10.30
C ARG A 156 -23.88 -6.63 9.86
N ALA A 157 -23.66 -5.60 9.03
CA ALA A 157 -22.34 -5.26 8.54
C ALA A 157 -21.39 -4.93 9.70
N ARG A 158 -21.84 -4.13 10.66
CA ARG A 158 -21.05 -3.80 11.84
C ARG A 158 -20.63 -5.05 12.63
N ALA A 159 -21.55 -6.00 12.83
CA ALA A 159 -21.27 -7.25 13.53
C ALA A 159 -20.28 -8.12 12.75
N GLU A 160 -20.45 -8.29 11.44
CA GLU A 160 -19.55 -9.04 10.56
C GLU A 160 -18.13 -8.48 10.57
N PHE A 161 -17.97 -7.17 10.36
CA PHE A 161 -16.67 -6.51 10.38
C PHE A 161 -16.01 -6.54 11.77
N ALA A 162 -16.77 -6.29 12.84
CA ALA A 162 -16.25 -6.36 14.20
C ALA A 162 -15.76 -7.78 14.53
N ALA A 163 -16.54 -8.80 14.20
CA ALA A 163 -16.15 -10.20 14.40
C ALA A 163 -14.89 -10.56 13.59
N PHE A 164 -14.80 -10.11 12.33
CA PHE A 164 -13.62 -10.33 11.50
C PHE A 164 -12.35 -9.72 12.11
N PHE A 165 -12.39 -8.46 12.55
CA PHE A 165 -11.23 -7.78 13.14
C PHE A 165 -10.82 -8.32 14.52
N GLN A 166 -11.72 -8.97 15.26
CA GLN A 166 -11.41 -9.63 16.54
C GLN A 166 -10.64 -10.94 16.37
N ARG A 167 -10.81 -11.65 15.26
CA ARG A 167 -10.13 -12.91 15.00
C ARG A 167 -8.62 -12.73 14.91
N GLU A 168 -7.85 -13.60 15.56
CA GLU A 168 -6.38 -13.55 15.56
C GLU A 168 -5.76 -14.15 14.29
N ASP A 169 -6.52 -14.96 13.56
CA ASP A 169 -6.12 -15.69 12.36
C ASP A 169 -6.46 -14.96 11.06
N THR A 170 -6.84 -13.67 11.14
CA THR A 170 -7.17 -12.82 10.00
C THR A 170 -6.27 -11.61 9.89
N PHE A 171 -6.12 -11.11 8.66
CA PHE A 171 -5.46 -9.84 8.38
C PHE A 171 -6.35 -8.95 7.49
N ALA A 172 -6.06 -7.64 7.50
CA ALA A 172 -6.70 -6.72 6.58
C ALA A 172 -5.73 -5.68 6.02
N LEU A 173 -6.00 -5.28 4.77
CA LEU A 173 -5.30 -4.22 4.05
C LEU A 173 -6.32 -3.21 3.53
N GLY A 174 -6.21 -1.93 3.93
CA GLY A 174 -6.95 -0.83 3.33
C GLY A 174 -6.05 0.03 2.47
N VAL A 175 -6.39 0.24 1.20
CA VAL A 175 -5.60 1.05 0.27
C VAL A 175 -6.42 2.24 -0.23
N CYS A 176 -5.84 3.44 -0.20
CA CYS A 176 -6.44 4.68 -0.72
C CYS A 176 -7.85 4.90 -0.14
N ASN A 177 -8.91 4.79 -0.92
CA ASN A 177 -10.30 4.90 -0.42
C ASN A 177 -10.62 3.84 0.65
N GLY A 178 -10.10 2.61 0.52
CA GLY A 178 -10.18 1.58 1.56
C GLY A 178 -9.41 1.96 2.84
N CYS A 179 -8.27 2.66 2.73
CA CYS A 179 -7.55 3.23 3.87
C CYS A 179 -8.39 4.30 4.57
N GLN A 180 -8.97 5.22 3.82
CA GLN A 180 -9.86 6.26 4.34
C GLN A 180 -11.08 5.66 5.06
N MET A 181 -11.72 4.66 4.44
CA MET A 181 -12.84 3.94 5.04
C MET A 181 -12.44 3.27 6.36
N MET A 182 -11.36 2.50 6.36
CA MET A 182 -10.90 1.77 7.55
C MET A 182 -10.49 2.72 8.67
N SER A 183 -9.89 3.88 8.36
CA SER A 183 -9.52 4.86 9.38
C SER A 183 -10.74 5.42 10.12
N ASN A 184 -11.91 5.42 9.48
CA ASN A 184 -13.18 5.80 10.09
C ASN A 184 -13.87 4.64 10.87
N LEU A 185 -13.31 3.42 10.82
CA LEU A 185 -13.80 2.24 11.55
C LEU A 185 -13.07 1.98 12.88
N HIS A 186 -12.27 2.93 13.39
CA HIS A 186 -11.45 2.71 14.59
C HIS A 186 -12.24 2.26 15.82
N SER A 187 -13.55 2.51 15.89
CA SER A 187 -14.41 2.03 16.97
C SER A 187 -14.65 0.50 16.98
N ILE A 188 -14.38 -0.17 15.84
CA ILE A 188 -14.56 -1.62 15.70
C ILE A 188 -13.28 -2.35 15.28
N ILE A 189 -12.18 -1.62 14.98
CA ILE A 189 -10.88 -2.20 14.68
C ILE A 189 -10.00 -2.12 15.93
N PRO A 190 -9.68 -3.24 16.60
CA PRO A 190 -8.85 -3.23 17.81
C PRO A 190 -7.44 -2.68 17.54
N GLY A 191 -6.97 -1.81 18.43
CA GLY A 191 -5.62 -1.25 18.39
C GLY A 191 -5.38 -0.18 17.33
N SER A 192 -6.44 0.44 16.78
CA SER A 192 -6.39 1.48 15.75
C SER A 192 -6.60 2.91 16.27
N GLY A 193 -6.73 3.12 17.58
CA GLY A 193 -7.10 4.41 18.18
C GLY A 193 -6.13 5.58 17.91
N HIS A 194 -4.94 5.29 17.39
CA HIS A 194 -3.93 6.29 16.98
C HIS A 194 -4.06 6.73 15.51
N TRP A 195 -4.96 6.12 14.73
CA TRP A 195 -5.10 6.43 13.32
C TRP A 195 -5.68 7.82 13.08
N PRO A 196 -5.12 8.60 12.12
CA PRO A 196 -5.65 9.89 11.72
C PRO A 196 -6.89 9.72 10.83
N ARG A 197 -7.61 10.80 10.60
CA ARG A 197 -8.45 10.92 9.41
C ARG A 197 -7.58 11.22 8.19
N PHE A 198 -8.09 10.88 7.01
CA PHE A 198 -7.46 11.26 5.74
C PHE A 198 -8.34 12.29 5.06
N VAL A 199 -7.77 13.44 4.74
CA VAL A 199 -8.49 14.59 4.17
C VAL A 199 -7.77 15.12 2.93
N GLN A 200 -8.27 16.22 2.35
CA GLN A 200 -7.75 16.83 1.15
C GLN A 200 -6.23 17.05 1.22
N ASN A 201 -5.53 16.71 0.14
CA ASN A 201 -4.09 16.95 -0.01
C ASN A 201 -3.76 18.43 0.18
N GLN A 202 -2.57 18.71 0.72
CA GLN A 202 -2.07 20.08 0.86
C GLN A 202 -1.98 20.81 -0.48
N SER A 203 -1.80 20.08 -1.57
CA SER A 203 -1.75 20.63 -2.93
C SER A 203 -3.10 21.10 -3.46
N GLU A 204 -4.20 20.80 -2.76
CA GLU A 204 -5.59 21.13 -3.13
C GLU A 204 -6.03 20.47 -4.46
N ARG A 205 -5.33 19.41 -4.87
CA ARG A 205 -5.65 18.69 -6.11
C ARG A 205 -5.46 17.18 -5.98
N TYR A 206 -5.95 16.46 -7.00
CA TYR A 206 -5.62 15.06 -7.20
C TYR A 206 -4.15 14.89 -7.59
N GLU A 207 -3.45 14.03 -6.86
CA GLU A 207 -2.05 13.70 -7.10
C GLU A 207 -1.91 12.33 -7.74
N GLY A 208 -1.45 12.31 -8.99
CA GLY A 208 -1.01 11.12 -9.71
C GLY A 208 0.51 11.14 -9.80
N ARG A 209 1.23 10.39 -8.94
CA ARG A 209 2.68 10.47 -8.84
C ARG A 209 3.34 9.12 -8.60
N PHE A 210 4.61 9.05 -8.97
CA PHE A 210 5.50 7.95 -8.63
C PHE A 210 6.60 8.50 -7.73
N VAL A 211 6.57 8.13 -6.45
CA VAL A 211 7.42 8.66 -5.39
C VAL A 211 8.03 7.54 -4.55
N SER A 212 9.05 7.84 -3.77
CA SER A 212 9.69 6.86 -2.89
C SER A 212 9.09 6.89 -1.48
N VAL A 213 8.90 5.72 -0.90
CA VAL A 213 8.59 5.55 0.53
C VAL A 213 9.68 4.73 1.20
N LYS A 214 10.00 5.09 2.45
CA LYS A 214 10.82 4.29 3.34
C LYS A 214 9.91 3.42 4.20
N ILE A 215 10.24 2.13 4.27
CA ILE A 215 9.55 1.17 5.13
C ILE A 215 10.16 1.24 6.52
N GLU A 216 9.33 1.52 7.51
CA GLU A 216 9.74 1.62 8.91
C GLU A 216 9.59 0.28 9.65
N PRO A 217 10.39 0.03 10.69
CA PRO A 217 10.15 -1.08 11.60
C PRO A 217 8.76 -0.95 12.24
N SER A 218 7.93 -1.96 12.10
CA SER A 218 6.57 -1.98 12.65
C SER A 218 6.12 -3.43 12.90
N PRO A 219 5.09 -3.66 13.73
CA PRO A 219 4.53 -4.98 13.93
C PRO A 219 3.70 -5.50 12.75
N SER A 220 3.50 -4.71 11.69
CA SER A 220 2.66 -5.10 10.56
C SER A 220 3.10 -6.44 9.96
N VAL A 221 2.18 -7.41 9.95
CA VAL A 221 2.41 -8.71 9.31
C VAL A 221 2.66 -8.57 7.82
N LEU A 222 2.07 -7.54 7.17
CA LEU A 222 2.23 -7.28 5.74
C LEU A 222 3.60 -6.70 5.39
N PHE A 223 4.22 -5.94 6.30
CA PHE A 223 5.53 -5.34 6.10
C PHE A 223 6.67 -6.13 6.74
N ALA A 224 6.41 -7.37 7.18
CA ALA A 224 7.42 -8.23 7.80
C ALA A 224 8.67 -8.40 6.90
N GLY A 225 9.86 -8.19 7.48
CA GLY A 225 11.13 -8.32 6.78
C GLY A 225 11.46 -7.23 5.76
N MET A 226 10.61 -6.18 5.62
CA MET A 226 10.84 -5.11 4.64
C MET A 226 11.47 -3.85 5.24
N ALA A 227 11.62 -3.78 6.56
CA ALA A 227 12.10 -2.58 7.27
C ALA A 227 13.45 -2.07 6.73
N GLY A 228 13.58 -0.75 6.61
CA GLY A 228 14.75 -0.07 6.05
C GLY A 228 14.79 -0.01 4.53
N SER A 229 13.90 -0.70 3.81
CA SER A 229 13.80 -0.57 2.37
C SER A 229 13.27 0.81 1.97
N VAL A 230 13.76 1.31 0.83
CA VAL A 230 13.23 2.49 0.12
C VAL A 230 12.72 2.01 -1.22
N ILE A 231 11.40 2.08 -1.42
CA ILE A 231 10.73 1.50 -2.58
C ILE A 231 9.87 2.56 -3.26
N PRO A 232 9.97 2.74 -4.59
CA PRO A 232 9.06 3.61 -5.31
C PRO A 232 7.65 3.01 -5.36
N ILE A 233 6.64 3.90 -5.28
CA ILE A 233 5.24 3.51 -5.24
C ILE A 233 4.36 4.49 -6.01
N ALA A 234 3.24 3.99 -6.53
CA ALA A 234 2.21 4.80 -7.18
C ALA A 234 1.31 5.48 -6.14
N VAL A 235 1.13 6.79 -6.31
CA VAL A 235 0.16 7.63 -5.59
C VAL A 235 -0.92 8.05 -6.58
N ALA A 236 -2.19 7.95 -6.19
CA ALA A 236 -3.33 8.30 -7.05
C ALA A 236 -4.55 8.70 -6.18
N HIS A 237 -4.50 9.89 -5.56
CA HIS A 237 -5.58 10.34 -4.66
C HIS A 237 -5.62 11.87 -4.49
N GLY A 238 -6.81 12.41 -4.18
CA GLY A 238 -7.04 13.82 -3.84
C GLY A 238 -7.07 14.08 -2.33
N GLU A 239 -7.28 13.04 -1.52
CA GLU A 239 -7.54 13.11 -0.08
C GLU A 239 -6.64 12.12 0.67
N GLY A 240 -5.35 12.41 0.75
CA GLY A 240 -4.35 11.55 1.41
C GLY A 240 -3.62 12.20 2.57
N PHE A 241 -3.93 13.47 2.90
CA PHE A 241 -3.32 14.17 4.04
C PHE A 241 -3.79 13.56 5.35
N THR A 242 -2.84 13.17 6.21
CA THR A 242 -3.13 12.64 7.55
C THR A 242 -3.47 13.77 8.51
N GLU A 243 -4.75 13.92 8.82
CA GLU A 243 -5.25 14.91 9.76
C GLU A 243 -5.21 14.37 11.19
N PHE A 244 -4.37 14.97 12.03
CA PHE A 244 -4.31 14.70 13.46
C PHE A 244 -4.89 15.89 14.25
N ALA A 245 -5.37 15.65 15.47
CA ALA A 245 -5.90 16.71 16.34
C ALA A 245 -4.88 17.81 16.66
N SER A 246 -3.57 17.49 16.62
CA SER A 246 -2.47 18.46 16.78
C SER A 246 -1.17 17.86 16.24
N ARG A 247 -0.12 18.71 16.08
CA ARG A 247 1.22 18.24 15.68
C ARG A 247 1.85 17.35 16.75
N GLU A 248 1.56 17.54 18.04
CA GLU A 248 1.99 16.68 19.13
C GLU A 248 1.32 15.30 19.04
N HIS A 249 0.05 15.24 18.63
CA HIS A 249 -0.64 13.98 18.36
C HIS A 249 0.02 13.25 17.18
N ALA A 250 0.28 13.96 16.08
CA ALA A 250 1.02 13.41 14.94
C ALA A 250 2.40 12.88 15.35
N LYS A 251 3.11 13.62 16.23
CA LYS A 251 4.41 13.18 16.75
C LYS A 251 4.30 11.91 17.60
N ARG A 252 3.34 11.82 18.50
CA ARG A 252 3.11 10.59 19.30
C ARG A 252 2.82 9.39 18.38
N CYS A 253 2.00 9.59 17.35
CA CYS A 253 1.75 8.55 16.35
C CYS A 253 3.04 8.20 15.59
N SER A 254 3.81 9.20 15.19
CA SER A 254 5.11 9.02 14.54
C SER A 254 6.09 8.18 15.38
N ASP A 255 6.11 8.38 16.68
CA ASP A 255 7.05 7.72 17.60
C ASP A 255 6.52 6.38 18.14
N SER A 256 5.29 6.00 17.81
CA SER A 256 4.61 4.80 18.36
C SER A 256 5.17 3.45 17.91
N GLY A 257 5.97 3.43 16.82
CA GLY A 257 6.39 2.20 16.15
C GLY A 257 5.29 1.56 15.29
N LEU A 258 4.15 2.25 15.09
CA LEU A 258 3.00 1.75 14.32
C LEU A 258 2.89 2.37 12.92
N VAL A 259 3.81 3.25 12.55
CA VAL A 259 3.96 3.76 11.17
C VAL A 259 4.74 2.75 10.36
N CYS A 260 4.16 2.26 9.27
CA CYS A 260 4.76 1.25 8.40
C CYS A 260 5.57 1.86 7.26
N ALA A 261 5.13 3.03 6.73
CA ALA A 261 5.83 3.67 5.63
C ALA A 261 5.72 5.20 5.72
N ARG A 262 6.77 5.88 5.23
CA ARG A 262 6.87 7.32 5.16
C ARG A 262 7.36 7.76 3.79
N PHE A 263 6.86 8.89 3.32
CA PHE A 263 7.47 9.56 2.17
C PHE A 263 8.90 10.03 2.50
N ILE A 264 9.80 9.84 1.54
CA ILE A 264 11.22 10.20 1.66
C ILE A 264 11.65 11.00 0.43
N ASP A 265 12.56 11.96 0.59
CA ASP A 265 13.12 12.65 -0.56
C ASP A 265 14.27 11.87 -1.22
N ASN A 266 14.59 12.27 -2.46
CA ASN A 266 15.56 11.55 -3.27
C ASN A 266 17.00 11.63 -2.72
N HIS A 267 17.39 12.73 -2.06
CA HIS A 267 18.71 12.87 -1.44
C HIS A 267 18.83 11.97 -0.21
N GLN A 268 17.77 11.91 0.63
CA GLN A 268 17.71 10.99 1.77
C GLN A 268 17.73 9.53 1.29
N ALA A 269 16.99 9.19 0.21
CA ALA A 269 17.00 7.85 -0.38
C ALA A 269 18.41 7.44 -0.86
N LEU A 270 19.13 8.35 -1.51
CA LEU A 270 20.51 8.13 -1.93
C LEU A 270 21.46 7.96 -0.72
N ALA A 271 21.29 8.78 0.32
CA ALA A 271 22.08 8.68 1.55
C ALA A 271 21.84 7.33 2.25
N SER A 272 20.59 6.90 2.35
CA SER A 272 20.21 5.59 2.90
C SER A 272 20.86 4.44 2.13
N ARG A 273 20.85 4.49 0.80
CA ARG A 273 21.51 3.48 -0.05
C ARG A 273 23.03 3.44 0.15
N ARG A 274 23.68 4.59 0.34
CA ARG A 274 25.12 4.66 0.63
C ARG A 274 25.45 4.08 2.01
N SER A 275 24.68 4.45 3.04
CA SER A 275 24.87 3.93 4.41
C SER A 275 24.82 2.41 4.46
N LEU A 276 23.87 1.78 3.74
CA LEU A 276 23.81 0.31 3.66
C LEU A 276 25.08 -0.30 3.06
N ARG A 277 25.58 0.27 1.96
CA ARG A 277 26.80 -0.23 1.29
C ARG A 277 28.04 -0.10 2.17
N GLU A 278 28.09 0.90 3.02
CA GLU A 278 29.21 1.22 3.90
C GLU A 278 29.05 0.61 5.30
N GLY A 279 27.99 -0.15 5.55
CA GLY A 279 27.69 -0.76 6.86
C GLY A 279 27.47 0.26 7.98
N ARG A 280 27.05 1.48 7.64
CA ARG A 280 26.79 2.57 8.60
C ARG A 280 25.32 2.60 9.02
N GLN A 281 25.09 2.99 10.27
CA GLN A 281 23.72 3.29 10.71
C GLN A 281 23.23 4.63 10.12
N GLU A 282 21.94 4.69 9.80
CA GLU A 282 21.28 5.94 9.39
C GLU A 282 21.26 6.92 10.57
N SER A 283 21.64 8.16 10.34
CA SER A 283 21.61 9.23 11.35
C SER A 283 20.31 10.01 11.23
N GLY A 284 19.42 9.88 12.22
CA GLY A 284 18.21 10.67 12.35
C GLY A 284 17.01 10.17 11.55
N PRO A 285 15.87 10.84 11.70
CA PRO A 285 14.63 10.47 11.02
C PRO A 285 14.74 10.74 9.52
N MET A 286 14.35 9.76 8.70
CA MET A 286 14.38 9.84 7.24
C MET A 286 12.95 9.89 6.69
N TYR A 287 12.41 11.07 6.57
CA TYR A 287 11.12 11.36 5.93
C TYR A 287 11.12 12.75 5.32
N THR A 288 10.18 13.05 4.44
CA THR A 288 9.99 14.39 3.89
C THR A 288 8.58 14.91 4.09
N GLU A 289 8.45 16.20 4.38
CA GLU A 289 7.19 16.96 4.33
C GLU A 289 7.14 17.86 3.07
N HIS A 290 8.16 17.79 2.21
CA HIS A 290 8.27 18.64 1.03
C HIS A 290 7.52 18.07 -0.17
N TYR A 291 6.64 18.90 -0.73
CA TYR A 291 5.99 18.63 -1.99
C TYR A 291 6.99 18.76 -3.16
N PRO A 292 6.92 17.96 -4.21
CA PRO A 292 5.95 16.90 -4.51
C PRO A 292 6.38 15.52 -4.05
N LEU A 293 7.48 15.36 -3.31
CA LEU A 293 7.99 14.07 -2.86
C LEU A 293 7.17 13.50 -1.70
N ASN A 294 6.46 14.36 -0.94
CA ASN A 294 5.32 14.04 -0.12
C ASN A 294 4.07 14.67 -0.78
N PRO A 295 3.36 13.94 -1.65
CA PRO A 295 2.24 14.49 -2.41
C PRO A 295 1.07 14.94 -1.54
N ASN A 296 0.91 14.30 -0.37
CA ASN A 296 -0.20 14.57 0.54
C ASN A 296 0.06 15.81 1.40
N GLY A 297 1.34 16.13 1.70
CA GLY A 297 1.73 17.08 2.72
C GLY A 297 1.64 16.52 4.15
N SER A 298 1.44 15.20 4.31
CA SER A 298 1.25 14.54 5.61
C SER A 298 2.42 14.80 6.56
N PRO A 299 2.16 15.16 7.84
CA PRO A 299 3.21 15.41 8.82
C PRO A 299 4.07 14.16 9.03
N PHE A 300 5.37 14.36 9.23
CA PHE A 300 6.37 13.30 9.38
C PHE A 300 6.41 12.31 8.22
N GLY A 301 5.89 12.67 7.04
CA GLY A 301 5.81 11.83 5.86
C GLY A 301 4.90 10.59 6.01
N ILE A 302 4.06 10.52 7.03
CA ILE A 302 3.23 9.35 7.36
C ILE A 302 2.29 9.02 6.18
N THR A 303 2.33 7.76 5.70
CA THR A 303 1.48 7.31 4.59
C THR A 303 0.98 5.88 4.72
N ALA A 304 1.49 5.11 5.68
CA ALA A 304 0.96 3.79 6.04
C ALA A 304 1.06 3.55 7.54
N LEU A 305 0.05 2.93 8.11
CA LEU A 305 -0.12 2.68 9.54
C LEU A 305 -0.63 1.26 9.78
N THR A 306 -0.33 0.70 10.95
CA THR A 306 -0.89 -0.59 11.37
C THR A 306 -1.50 -0.52 12.76
N THR A 307 -2.29 -1.52 13.13
CA THR A 307 -2.80 -1.71 14.49
C THR A 307 -1.70 -2.20 15.44
N THR A 308 -1.94 -2.13 16.73
CA THR A 308 -1.01 -2.66 17.75
C THR A 308 -0.74 -4.16 17.60
N SER A 309 -1.69 -4.93 17.05
CA SER A 309 -1.51 -6.35 16.72
C SER A 309 -0.74 -6.60 15.41
N GLY A 310 -0.56 -5.57 14.58
CA GLY A 310 0.07 -5.66 13.27
C GLY A 310 -0.77 -6.31 12.17
N ARG A 311 -1.97 -6.82 12.48
CA ARG A 311 -2.80 -7.59 11.55
C ARG A 311 -3.63 -6.73 10.59
N VAL A 312 -3.94 -5.50 10.96
CA VAL A 312 -4.69 -4.58 10.10
C VAL A 312 -3.78 -3.42 9.72
N THR A 313 -3.59 -3.23 8.43
CA THR A 313 -2.72 -2.19 7.86
C THR A 313 -3.51 -1.33 6.90
N ILE A 314 -3.30 -0.01 6.98
CA ILE A 314 -3.88 0.98 6.07
C ILE A 314 -2.77 1.77 5.40
N MET A 315 -2.93 2.09 4.13
CA MET A 315 -1.96 2.91 3.38
C MET A 315 -2.63 3.69 2.25
N MET A 316 -2.14 4.90 1.99
CA MET A 316 -2.67 5.73 0.90
C MET A 316 -2.11 5.38 -0.48
N PRO A 317 -0.80 5.12 -0.65
CA PRO A 317 -0.24 4.66 -1.92
C PRO A 317 -0.70 3.24 -2.29
N HIS A 318 -0.57 2.90 -3.58
CA HIS A 318 -1.12 1.71 -4.20
C HIS A 318 -0.07 0.62 -4.47
N PRO A 319 0.18 -0.34 -3.56
CA PRO A 319 1.09 -1.46 -3.82
C PRO A 319 0.57 -2.40 -4.90
N GLU A 320 -0.77 -2.55 -5.03
CA GLU A 320 -1.43 -3.38 -6.03
C GLU A 320 -1.27 -2.86 -7.46
N ARG A 321 -0.98 -1.60 -7.65
CA ARG A 321 -0.71 -1.01 -8.97
C ARG A 321 0.73 -1.15 -9.42
N VAL A 322 1.61 -1.56 -8.53
CA VAL A 322 3.06 -1.66 -8.77
C VAL A 322 3.68 -2.97 -8.27
N PHE A 323 2.87 -4.02 -8.04
CA PHE A 323 3.38 -5.33 -7.62
C PHE A 323 4.18 -6.06 -8.71
N ARG A 324 4.00 -5.68 -9.98
CA ARG A 324 4.84 -6.12 -11.11
C ARG A 324 5.73 -4.97 -11.58
N SER A 325 6.99 -5.28 -11.91
CA SER A 325 7.93 -4.28 -12.41
C SER A 325 7.44 -3.60 -13.70
N ALA A 326 6.75 -4.33 -14.57
CA ALA A 326 6.15 -3.81 -15.80
C ALA A 326 5.03 -2.76 -15.57
N CYS A 327 4.45 -2.72 -14.36
CA CYS A 327 3.42 -1.73 -14.01
C CYS A 327 4.01 -0.43 -13.44
N MET A 328 5.32 -0.37 -13.24
CA MET A 328 6.01 0.83 -12.77
C MET A 328 6.37 1.74 -13.93
N SER A 329 6.32 3.07 -13.72
CA SER A 329 6.81 4.05 -14.71
C SER A 329 8.30 3.90 -14.99
N TRP A 330 9.03 3.39 -14.00
CA TRP A 330 10.45 3.07 -14.07
C TRP A 330 10.79 2.06 -12.97
N SER A 331 11.68 1.11 -13.28
CA SER A 331 12.27 0.17 -12.32
C SER A 331 13.74 -0.11 -12.67
N PRO A 332 14.58 -0.50 -11.70
CA PRO A 332 15.89 -1.04 -11.99
C PRO A 332 15.82 -2.26 -12.91
N ALA A 333 16.82 -2.40 -13.79
CA ALA A 333 16.85 -3.49 -14.77
C ALA A 333 17.06 -4.88 -14.14
N ASP A 334 17.57 -4.94 -12.93
CA ASP A 334 17.80 -6.15 -12.15
C ASP A 334 16.56 -6.62 -11.34
N TRP A 335 15.48 -5.86 -11.35
CA TRP A 335 14.21 -6.34 -10.82
C TRP A 335 13.56 -7.28 -11.84
N GLY A 336 13.13 -8.44 -11.38
CA GLY A 336 12.45 -9.41 -12.20
C GLY A 336 11.02 -8.99 -12.61
N GLU A 337 10.18 -9.96 -12.91
CA GLU A 337 8.78 -9.72 -13.24
C GLU A 337 8.01 -9.12 -12.05
N ASP A 338 8.27 -9.64 -10.86
CA ASP A 338 7.69 -9.13 -9.61
C ASP A 338 8.54 -8.00 -9.06
N SER A 339 7.87 -6.92 -8.68
CA SER A 339 8.51 -5.81 -7.98
C SER A 339 8.68 -6.13 -6.49
N PRO A 340 9.45 -5.32 -5.75
CA PRO A 340 9.57 -5.45 -4.29
C PRO A 340 8.22 -5.41 -3.55
N TRP A 341 7.18 -4.79 -4.12
CA TRP A 341 5.84 -4.74 -3.52
C TRP A 341 5.14 -6.09 -3.48
N MET A 342 5.55 -7.05 -4.32
CA MET A 342 5.03 -8.42 -4.25
C MET A 342 5.29 -9.07 -2.88
N LYS A 343 6.36 -8.66 -2.18
CA LYS A 343 6.68 -9.15 -0.82
C LYS A 343 5.56 -8.88 0.18
N LEU A 344 4.85 -7.76 0.08
CA LEU A 344 3.71 -7.43 0.94
C LEU A 344 2.60 -8.49 0.83
N PHE A 345 2.29 -8.90 -0.40
CA PHE A 345 1.25 -9.92 -0.68
C PHE A 345 1.72 -11.33 -0.29
N GLN A 346 3.01 -11.62 -0.45
CA GLN A 346 3.61 -12.88 0.02
C GLN A 346 3.60 -12.97 1.54
N ASN A 347 3.93 -11.88 2.25
CA ASN A 347 3.84 -11.83 3.71
C ASN A 347 2.41 -12.10 4.20
N ALA A 348 1.41 -11.57 3.50
CA ALA A 348 0.01 -11.88 3.77
C ALA A 348 -0.27 -13.39 3.62
N ARG A 349 0.30 -14.02 2.58
CA ARG A 349 0.16 -15.45 2.32
C ARG A 349 0.83 -16.28 3.41
N ASP A 350 2.03 -15.89 3.81
CA ASP A 350 2.79 -16.55 4.88
C ASP A 350 2.04 -16.48 6.21
N PHE A 351 1.38 -15.34 6.50
CA PHE A 351 0.56 -15.18 7.70
C PHE A 351 -0.71 -16.04 7.66
N ALA A 352 -1.34 -16.18 6.49
CA ALA A 352 -2.62 -16.90 6.36
C ALA A 352 -2.47 -18.45 6.35
N GLY A 353 -1.27 -18.98 6.18
CA GLY A 353 -0.92 -20.42 6.20
C GLY A 353 -1.06 -21.10 4.85
#